data_f3b559d0d385b63db61d367ff99ae1c3
#
_entry.id   f3b559d0d385b63db61d367ff99ae1c3
#
_cell.length_a   1.000
_cell.length_b   1.000
_cell.length_c   1.000
_cell.angle_alpha   90.00
_cell.angle_beta   90.00
_cell.angle_gamma   90.00
#
_symmetry.space_group_name_H-M   'P 1'
#
loop_
_entity.id
_entity.type
_entity.pdbx_description
1 polymer ?
#
loop_
_entity_poly.entity_id
_entity_poly.type
_entity_poly.pdbx_seq_one_letter_code
_entity_poly.pdbx_strand_id
1 'polypeptide(L)'
;MNKFAKIVSIASTMLIVSATGLSVSAAKVDTLESKNSSEIAIPFTGEGTTLDVDENLPSSYSSKDLNLVTPIRQQGNAQICWAYGGLSSLETLLIKDGVIDNSSNSWYSAAHVDAWGTPRKDGTGWQREYYKGGGFPYITMGYLSSWSGGVSENEFPYTSPLSLFDINKKYNINNVVTGIMYLDSEDKDTIKKSIKDYGAVTTHYNEYSKFSADDTHSYCPGASNYINGHCISVVGWDDNISKESFTINIDGTTYTPKKDGAWLCRNSWGDYNDFDGYFWISYEDYYIFSDVFGPSYAFTDYMKNNVSNTIHQVETFGATYEFDYLDEASKDTTYINVLNIDNTNEYLNKVMFESTSVGANYTLYYIPVDNEGTPSSDKTTWKTLKTGKVPYSGYYTADVDPLYVSKGKIGIGVEIDTTDTKAINGIGVSEWLENKDERIFNTEAKRGQSYIYTDKNIFPNIPSLSKSKVNDVMDFYEDVNDDTEGGNFVIKGITYKRGTLAGDANLDGVVDIEDAVCIQKSTIHSYTLSSEGQINADINQDGAVNIKDVTEIQRLLAKVTGDNQ
;
A
#
# COMPACT_ATOMS: atom_id res chain seq x y z
N MET A 1 -37.15 2.86 7.60
CA MET A 1 -36.34 1.95 8.42
C MET A 1 -34.92 2.37 8.17
N ASN A 2 -34.28 2.79 9.23
CA ASN A 2 -33.10 3.67 9.21
C ASN A 2 -31.87 3.06 8.50
N LYS A 3 -31.21 3.85 7.66
CA LYS A 3 -29.93 3.55 7.04
C LYS A 3 -28.83 3.25 8.08
N PHE A 4 -28.94 3.80 9.30
CA PHE A 4 -28.08 3.47 10.45
C PHE A 4 -28.14 2.00 10.89
N ALA A 5 -29.28 1.33 10.72
CA ALA A 5 -29.37 -0.11 10.98
C ALA A 5 -28.58 -0.96 9.95
N LYS A 6 -28.19 -0.35 8.82
CA LYS A 6 -27.29 -0.99 7.84
C LYS A 6 -25.81 -0.89 8.23
N ILE A 7 -25.40 0.18 8.89
CA ILE A 7 -23.99 0.41 9.29
C ILE A 7 -23.60 -0.57 10.40
N VAL A 8 -24.42 -0.71 11.43
CA VAL A 8 -24.23 -1.75 12.47
C VAL A 8 -24.44 -3.15 11.89
N SER A 9 -25.25 -3.28 10.82
CA SER A 9 -25.48 -4.54 10.10
C SER A 9 -24.29 -4.94 9.19
N ILE A 10 -23.47 -4.02 8.70
CA ILE A 10 -22.39 -4.39 7.77
C ILE A 10 -21.28 -5.11 8.54
N ALA A 11 -20.86 -4.66 9.70
CA ALA A 11 -19.93 -5.39 10.55
C ALA A 11 -20.51 -6.74 11.04
N SER A 12 -21.85 -6.81 11.24
CA SER A 12 -22.54 -8.05 11.68
C SER A 12 -23.14 -8.85 10.52
N THR A 13 -23.33 -8.29 9.33
CA THR A 13 -24.07 -8.91 8.20
C THR A 13 -23.16 -9.49 7.13
N MET A 14 -21.87 -9.16 7.11
CA MET A 14 -20.92 -9.80 6.21
C MET A 14 -20.74 -11.31 6.46
N LEU A 15 -21.22 -11.80 7.59
CA LEU A 15 -21.28 -13.25 7.89
C LEU A 15 -22.53 -13.96 7.30
N ILE A 16 -23.49 -13.26 6.70
CA ILE A 16 -24.78 -13.85 6.25
C ILE A 16 -25.01 -13.73 4.73
N VAL A 17 -24.21 -12.94 4.00
CA VAL A 17 -24.41 -12.74 2.55
C VAL A 17 -23.89 -13.91 1.69
N SER A 18 -23.21 -14.88 2.26
CA SER A 18 -22.87 -16.12 1.53
C SER A 18 -24.06 -17.06 1.22
N ALA A 19 -25.29 -16.68 1.59
CA ALA A 19 -26.44 -17.60 1.50
C ALA A 19 -27.60 -17.18 0.60
N THR A 20 -27.67 -15.97 0.06
CA THR A 20 -28.83 -15.61 -0.80
C THR A 20 -28.48 -14.71 -1.98
N GLY A 21 -28.35 -15.32 -3.12
CA GLY A 21 -28.85 -14.75 -4.36
C GLY A 21 -27.90 -14.21 -5.38
N LEU A 22 -27.13 -15.09 -6.01
CA LEU A 22 -26.95 -15.02 -7.46
C LEU A 22 -27.17 -16.43 -8.00
N SER A 23 -28.28 -16.61 -8.70
CA SER A 23 -28.58 -17.85 -9.41
C SER A 23 -27.73 -17.94 -10.68
N VAL A 24 -26.47 -18.31 -10.54
CA VAL A 24 -25.73 -18.97 -11.59
C VAL A 24 -25.88 -20.46 -11.32
N SER A 25 -26.32 -21.21 -12.31
CA SER A 25 -26.48 -22.66 -12.28
C SER A 25 -25.13 -23.31 -11.92
N ALA A 26 -24.82 -23.36 -10.65
CA ALA A 26 -23.69 -24.10 -10.12
C ALA A 26 -24.11 -25.55 -9.96
N ALA A 27 -23.35 -26.45 -10.57
CA ALA A 27 -23.39 -27.85 -10.16
C ALA A 27 -23.18 -27.90 -8.65
N LYS A 28 -24.04 -28.67 -7.93
CA LYS A 28 -23.89 -28.86 -6.49
C LYS A 28 -22.47 -29.32 -6.16
N VAL A 29 -21.69 -28.46 -5.59
CA VAL A 29 -20.52 -28.85 -4.82
C VAL A 29 -21.06 -29.23 -3.44
N ASP A 30 -21.02 -30.51 -3.11
CA ASP A 30 -21.41 -30.99 -1.80
C ASP A 30 -20.48 -30.37 -0.74
N THR A 31 -21.09 -29.83 0.33
CA THR A 31 -20.40 -29.20 1.44
C THR A 31 -19.41 -30.17 2.08
N LEU A 32 -18.13 -29.89 1.87
CA LEU A 32 -17.05 -30.57 2.55
C LEU A 32 -16.90 -29.97 3.97
N GLU A 33 -16.99 -30.79 5.01
CA GLU A 33 -16.87 -30.33 6.42
C GLU A 33 -15.45 -29.87 6.73
N SER A 34 -15.31 -28.61 7.17
CA SER A 34 -14.02 -28.06 7.59
C SER A 34 -13.59 -28.60 8.96
N LYS A 35 -12.38 -29.07 9.06
CA LYS A 35 -11.66 -29.17 10.33
C LYS A 35 -10.53 -28.12 10.31
N ASN A 36 -10.73 -27.08 11.10
CA ASN A 36 -9.72 -26.11 11.53
C ASN A 36 -8.88 -25.44 10.42
N SER A 37 -9.40 -24.44 9.77
CA SER A 37 -8.57 -23.32 9.35
C SER A 37 -9.06 -22.08 10.10
N SER A 38 -8.19 -21.51 10.92
CA SER A 38 -8.39 -20.26 11.65
C SER A 38 -8.05 -19.03 10.80
N GLU A 39 -8.05 -19.14 9.47
CA GLU A 39 -7.81 -17.98 8.65
C GLU A 39 -9.08 -17.15 8.51
N ILE A 40 -8.99 -15.97 9.11
CA ILE A 40 -9.99 -14.94 9.09
C ILE A 40 -9.85 -14.22 7.75
N ALA A 41 -10.89 -14.25 6.92
CA ALA A 41 -10.94 -13.47 5.70
C ALA A 41 -11.43 -12.06 6.02
N ILE A 42 -10.74 -11.05 5.50
CA ILE A 42 -11.19 -9.65 5.50
C ILE A 42 -11.46 -9.29 4.05
N PRO A 43 -12.71 -9.29 3.60
CA PRO A 43 -13.02 -8.95 2.23
C PRO A 43 -12.69 -7.48 1.93
N PHE A 44 -12.20 -7.24 0.73
CA PHE A 44 -12.09 -5.91 0.17
C PHE A 44 -13.48 -5.42 -0.25
N THR A 45 -13.83 -4.20 0.14
CA THR A 45 -15.16 -3.61 -0.11
C THR A 45 -15.13 -2.48 -1.13
N GLY A 46 -13.94 -2.04 -1.53
CA GLY A 46 -13.75 -0.99 -2.54
C GLY A 46 -13.85 -1.49 -3.97
N GLU A 47 -13.84 -0.58 -4.93
CA GLU A 47 -13.72 -0.92 -6.34
C GLU A 47 -12.24 -1.07 -6.72
N GLY A 48 -11.90 -2.17 -7.40
CA GLY A 48 -10.59 -2.37 -8.00
C GLY A 48 -10.37 -1.48 -9.23
N THR A 49 -9.13 -1.33 -9.64
CA THR A 49 -8.76 -0.55 -10.81
C THR A 49 -8.97 -1.35 -12.09
N THR A 50 -9.64 -0.76 -13.07
CA THR A 50 -9.62 -1.17 -14.47
C THR A 50 -8.77 -0.17 -15.25
N LEU A 51 -7.72 -0.65 -15.93
CA LEU A 51 -6.86 0.17 -16.77
C LEU A 51 -7.35 0.20 -18.21
N ASP A 52 -7.12 1.30 -18.90
CA ASP A 52 -7.28 1.36 -20.34
C ASP A 52 -6.12 0.61 -21.01
N VAL A 53 -6.44 -0.48 -21.70
CA VAL A 53 -5.45 -1.36 -22.34
C VAL A 53 -5.54 -1.21 -23.85
N ASP A 54 -4.90 -0.16 -24.38
CA ASP A 54 -4.85 0.12 -25.83
C ASP A 54 -3.85 -0.78 -26.60
N GLU A 55 -3.02 -1.56 -25.89
CA GLU A 55 -1.97 -2.37 -26.49
C GLU A 55 -2.35 -3.85 -26.59
N ASN A 56 -1.92 -4.52 -27.66
CA ASN A 56 -2.02 -5.95 -27.75
C ASN A 56 -1.06 -6.59 -26.73
N LEU A 57 -1.62 -7.17 -25.67
CA LEU A 57 -0.84 -7.96 -24.73
C LEU A 57 -0.33 -9.24 -25.41
N PRO A 58 0.91 -9.68 -25.15
CA PRO A 58 1.41 -10.94 -25.68
C PRO A 58 0.61 -12.12 -25.11
N SER A 59 0.55 -13.24 -25.84
CA SER A 59 -0.11 -14.46 -25.36
C SER A 59 0.58 -15.09 -24.14
N SER A 60 1.83 -14.72 -23.85
CA SER A 60 2.55 -15.12 -22.64
C SER A 60 3.57 -14.06 -22.22
N TYR A 61 3.83 -14.01 -20.91
CA TYR A 61 4.83 -13.15 -20.30
C TYR A 61 5.35 -13.82 -19.01
N SER A 62 6.63 -13.65 -18.70
CA SER A 62 7.24 -14.24 -17.51
C SER A 62 8.37 -13.34 -16.98
N SER A 63 8.15 -12.70 -15.84
CA SER A 63 9.20 -12.00 -15.11
C SER A 63 10.32 -12.96 -14.63
N LYS A 64 10.00 -14.25 -14.41
CA LYS A 64 10.98 -15.31 -14.12
C LYS A 64 11.97 -15.44 -15.27
N ASP A 65 11.47 -15.62 -16.51
CA ASP A 65 12.31 -15.83 -17.69
C ASP A 65 13.10 -14.58 -18.08
N LEU A 66 12.62 -13.41 -17.70
CA LEU A 66 13.29 -12.13 -17.86
C LEU A 66 14.30 -11.83 -16.75
N ASN A 67 14.50 -12.74 -15.78
CA ASN A 67 15.37 -12.56 -14.61
C ASN A 67 15.02 -11.32 -13.76
N LEU A 68 13.75 -10.99 -13.66
CA LEU A 68 13.25 -9.87 -12.87
C LEU A 68 12.84 -10.26 -11.44
N VAL A 69 13.14 -11.47 -11.01
CA VAL A 69 12.74 -12.01 -9.70
C VAL A 69 13.96 -12.40 -8.88
N THR A 70 13.89 -12.20 -7.56
CA THR A 70 14.87 -12.75 -6.61
C THR A 70 14.70 -14.27 -6.50
N PRO A 71 15.68 -15.04 -5.98
CA PRO A 71 15.49 -16.48 -5.69
C PRO A 71 14.29 -16.72 -4.77
N ILE A 72 13.62 -17.88 -4.92
CA ILE A 72 12.49 -18.24 -4.06
C ILE A 72 12.97 -18.48 -2.62
N ARG A 73 12.17 -17.99 -1.67
CA ARG A 73 12.40 -18.14 -0.24
C ARG A 73 11.57 -19.26 0.35
N GLN A 74 11.99 -19.73 1.53
CA GLN A 74 11.30 -20.77 2.30
C GLN A 74 10.71 -20.17 3.58
N GLN A 75 9.38 -20.04 3.65
CA GLN A 75 8.70 -19.58 4.87
C GLN A 75 8.61 -20.65 5.97
N GLY A 76 8.89 -21.92 5.65
CA GLY A 76 8.78 -23.03 6.59
C GLY A 76 7.36 -23.14 7.18
N ASN A 77 7.29 -23.29 8.49
CA ASN A 77 6.01 -23.39 9.22
C ASN A 77 5.44 -22.03 9.66
N ALA A 78 6.07 -20.91 9.27
CA ALA A 78 5.57 -19.59 9.62
C ALA A 78 4.37 -19.21 8.73
N GLN A 79 3.32 -18.69 9.34
CA GLN A 79 2.10 -18.27 8.65
C GLN A 79 2.24 -16.84 8.15
N ILE A 80 3.25 -16.56 7.32
CA ILE A 80 3.62 -15.23 6.83
C ILE A 80 3.71 -15.14 5.30
N CYS A 81 2.93 -15.95 4.59
CA CYS A 81 2.86 -15.93 3.13
C CYS A 81 2.52 -14.53 2.58
N TRP A 82 1.64 -13.79 3.27
CA TRP A 82 1.24 -12.43 2.95
C TRP A 82 2.44 -11.45 2.92
N ALA A 83 3.41 -11.61 3.82
CA ALA A 83 4.63 -10.81 3.82
C ALA A 83 5.54 -11.20 2.63
N TYR A 84 5.71 -12.50 2.38
CA TYR A 84 6.52 -12.97 1.25
C TYR A 84 5.94 -12.59 -0.10
N GLY A 85 4.62 -12.73 -0.30
CA GLY A 85 3.95 -12.35 -1.53
C GLY A 85 4.14 -10.86 -1.85
N GLY A 86 3.84 -9.99 -0.88
CA GLY A 86 3.99 -8.55 -1.06
C GLY A 86 5.44 -8.11 -1.29
N LEU A 87 6.38 -8.59 -0.46
CA LEU A 87 7.79 -8.24 -0.63
C LEU A 87 8.35 -8.74 -1.96
N SER A 88 7.95 -9.93 -2.41
CA SER A 88 8.37 -10.47 -3.71
C SER A 88 7.90 -9.60 -4.88
N SER A 89 6.69 -9.05 -4.80
CA SER A 89 6.18 -8.14 -5.83
C SER A 89 6.92 -6.81 -5.83
N LEU A 90 7.22 -6.24 -4.67
CA LEU A 90 8.03 -5.02 -4.57
C LEU A 90 9.47 -5.25 -5.09
N GLU A 91 10.11 -6.35 -4.68
CA GLU A 91 11.46 -6.71 -5.16
C GLU A 91 11.47 -6.81 -6.70
N THR A 92 10.43 -7.42 -7.30
CA THR A 92 10.32 -7.57 -8.76
C THR A 92 10.20 -6.22 -9.47
N LEU A 93 9.41 -5.28 -8.95
CA LEU A 93 9.34 -3.91 -9.46
C LEU A 93 10.72 -3.23 -9.42
N LEU A 94 11.40 -3.29 -8.28
CA LEU A 94 12.70 -2.64 -8.10
C LEU A 94 13.81 -3.26 -8.98
N ILE A 95 13.77 -4.58 -9.23
CA ILE A 95 14.68 -5.26 -10.15
C ILE A 95 14.40 -4.81 -11.59
N LYS A 96 13.12 -4.79 -11.98
CA LYS A 96 12.68 -4.37 -13.30
C LYS A 96 13.16 -2.96 -13.64
N ASP A 97 13.16 -2.06 -12.67
CA ASP A 97 13.63 -0.68 -12.81
C ASP A 97 15.14 -0.53 -12.60
N GLY A 98 15.86 -1.63 -12.34
CA GLY A 98 17.32 -1.64 -12.19
C GLY A 98 17.81 -0.99 -10.89
N VAL A 99 16.97 -0.93 -9.86
CA VAL A 99 17.27 -0.31 -8.54
C VAL A 99 18.00 -1.29 -7.63
N ILE A 100 17.61 -2.56 -7.66
CA ILE A 100 18.26 -3.66 -6.94
C ILE A 100 18.59 -4.79 -7.92
N ASP A 101 19.48 -5.68 -7.54
CA ASP A 101 19.79 -6.88 -8.33
C ASP A 101 18.82 -8.04 -7.98
N ASN A 102 18.85 -9.10 -8.79
CA ASN A 102 18.03 -10.28 -8.60
C ASN A 102 18.68 -11.36 -7.70
N SER A 103 19.60 -10.99 -6.84
CA SER A 103 20.25 -11.89 -5.90
C SER A 103 19.51 -11.97 -4.56
N SER A 104 19.87 -12.95 -3.73
CA SER A 104 19.38 -13.05 -2.35
C SER A 104 19.82 -11.91 -1.43
N ASN A 105 20.82 -11.11 -1.84
CA ASN A 105 21.23 -9.93 -1.07
C ASN A 105 20.21 -8.80 -1.15
N SER A 106 19.33 -8.84 -2.15
CA SER A 106 18.26 -7.87 -2.35
C SER A 106 16.96 -8.22 -1.64
N TRP A 107 16.90 -9.34 -0.91
CA TRP A 107 15.71 -9.71 -0.15
C TRP A 107 15.37 -8.71 0.95
N TYR A 108 14.13 -8.32 1.02
CA TYR A 108 13.55 -7.64 2.16
C TYR A 108 13.10 -8.65 3.23
N SER A 109 13.15 -8.24 4.49
CA SER A 109 12.86 -9.12 5.63
C SER A 109 11.36 -9.33 5.84
N ALA A 110 10.88 -10.54 5.56
CA ALA A 110 9.53 -10.96 5.91
C ALA A 110 9.34 -11.05 7.44
N ALA A 111 10.39 -11.41 8.17
CA ALA A 111 10.38 -11.43 9.64
C ALA A 111 10.18 -10.04 10.24
N HIS A 112 10.75 -9.00 9.62
CA HIS A 112 10.56 -7.63 10.11
C HIS A 112 9.13 -7.14 9.84
N VAL A 113 8.55 -7.45 8.68
CA VAL A 113 7.13 -7.17 8.39
C VAL A 113 6.24 -7.87 9.42
N ASP A 114 6.50 -9.14 9.68
CA ASP A 114 5.73 -9.93 10.63
C ASP A 114 5.83 -9.39 12.06
N ALA A 115 7.02 -9.01 12.50
CA ALA A 115 7.24 -8.39 13.82
C ALA A 115 6.51 -7.04 13.94
N TRP A 116 6.55 -6.22 12.88
CA TRP A 116 5.80 -4.96 12.82
C TRP A 116 4.28 -5.20 12.87
N GLY A 117 3.80 -6.29 12.27
CA GLY A 117 2.40 -6.73 12.27
C GLY A 117 1.93 -7.36 13.59
N THR A 118 2.67 -7.26 14.70
CA THR A 118 2.25 -7.73 16.04
C THR A 118 1.72 -6.58 16.90
N PRO A 119 0.97 -6.87 17.98
CA PRO A 119 0.50 -5.83 18.89
C PRO A 119 1.64 -5.00 19.48
N ARG A 120 1.46 -3.70 19.52
CA ARG A 120 2.36 -2.79 20.22
C ARG A 120 2.15 -2.86 21.74
N LYS A 121 3.08 -2.30 22.51
CA LYS A 121 3.03 -2.33 23.98
C LYS A 121 1.81 -1.64 24.58
N ASP A 122 1.24 -0.67 23.88
CA ASP A 122 0.02 0.05 24.25
C ASP A 122 -1.27 -0.65 23.79
N GLY A 123 -1.15 -1.81 23.14
CA GLY A 123 -2.26 -2.60 22.64
C GLY A 123 -2.72 -2.21 21.24
N THR A 124 -2.15 -1.18 20.61
CA THR A 124 -2.49 -0.80 19.23
C THR A 124 -1.88 -1.76 18.21
N GLY A 125 -2.41 -1.72 16.99
CA GLY A 125 -1.94 -2.52 15.85
C GLY A 125 -2.65 -3.86 15.71
N TRP A 126 -2.07 -4.72 14.89
CA TRP A 126 -2.62 -6.02 14.54
C TRP A 126 -2.53 -7.00 15.71
N GLN A 127 -3.66 -7.60 16.10
CA GLN A 127 -3.78 -8.49 17.27
C GLN A 127 -3.45 -9.94 16.87
N ARG A 128 -2.19 -10.20 16.53
CA ARG A 128 -1.73 -11.51 16.03
C ARG A 128 -0.38 -11.92 16.64
N GLU A 129 -0.10 -13.21 16.62
CA GLU A 129 1.14 -13.76 17.10
C GLU A 129 2.23 -13.79 16.01
N TYR A 130 3.47 -13.49 16.41
CA TYR A 130 4.64 -13.59 15.57
C TYR A 130 4.82 -15.01 15.01
N TYR A 131 4.91 -15.14 13.69
CA TYR A 131 5.00 -16.38 12.90
C TYR A 131 3.79 -17.33 12.93
N LYS A 132 2.77 -17.07 13.73
CA LYS A 132 1.69 -18.05 13.94
C LYS A 132 0.30 -17.55 13.58
N GLY A 133 0.11 -16.28 13.55
CA GLY A 133 -1.23 -15.68 13.52
C GLY A 133 -1.84 -15.51 12.14
N GLY A 134 -1.27 -16.06 11.06
CA GLY A 134 -1.69 -15.68 9.72
C GLY A 134 -1.49 -14.17 9.46
N GLY A 135 -2.17 -13.58 8.49
CA GLY A 135 -2.14 -12.15 8.26
C GLY A 135 -2.85 -11.77 6.95
N PHE A 136 -2.81 -10.49 6.64
CA PHE A 136 -3.60 -9.90 5.56
C PHE A 136 -2.72 -9.04 4.65
N PRO A 137 -3.13 -8.81 3.39
CA PRO A 137 -2.45 -7.88 2.48
C PRO A 137 -2.25 -6.51 3.11
N TYR A 138 -3.25 -6.02 3.85
CA TYR A 138 -3.24 -4.73 4.53
C TYR A 138 -2.02 -4.51 5.44
N ILE A 139 -1.51 -5.58 6.07
CA ILE A 139 -0.32 -5.48 6.94
C ILE A 139 0.91 -5.11 6.12
N THR A 140 1.14 -5.78 4.98
CA THR A 140 2.29 -5.49 4.13
C THR A 140 2.15 -4.11 3.48
N MET A 141 0.95 -3.77 3.00
CA MET A 141 0.68 -2.46 2.41
C MET A 141 0.88 -1.33 3.43
N GLY A 142 0.32 -1.46 4.64
CA GLY A 142 0.48 -0.48 5.71
C GLY A 142 1.94 -0.33 6.15
N TYR A 143 2.66 -1.45 6.32
CA TYR A 143 4.07 -1.46 6.65
C TYR A 143 4.92 -0.69 5.64
N LEU A 144 4.69 -0.89 4.35
CA LEU A 144 5.47 -0.26 3.29
C LEU A 144 5.04 1.19 3.04
N SER A 145 3.73 1.49 3.03
CA SER A 145 3.20 2.84 2.80
C SER A 145 3.44 3.80 3.98
N SER A 146 3.68 3.27 5.19
CA SER A 146 4.06 4.07 6.36
C SER A 146 5.57 4.33 6.46
N TRP A 147 6.36 3.85 5.50
CA TRP A 147 7.82 3.88 5.49
C TRP A 147 8.46 3.19 6.70
N SER A 148 7.71 2.26 7.31
CA SER A 148 8.22 1.42 8.41
C SER A 148 9.15 0.32 7.90
N GLY A 149 9.21 0.11 6.57
CA GLY A 149 9.89 -1.03 5.99
C GLY A 149 10.47 -0.88 4.62
N GLY A 150 10.89 -2.03 4.15
CA GLY A 150 11.92 -2.24 3.17
C GLY A 150 13.25 -2.58 3.86
N VAL A 151 13.19 -3.16 5.08
CA VAL A 151 14.38 -3.59 5.83
C VAL A 151 14.97 -4.82 5.16
N SER A 152 16.29 -4.81 4.96
CA SER A 152 17.00 -5.94 4.35
C SER A 152 16.90 -7.21 5.20
N GLU A 153 16.79 -8.38 4.56
CA GLU A 153 16.90 -9.69 5.20
C GLU A 153 18.22 -9.84 5.98
N ASN A 154 19.32 -9.22 5.50
CA ASN A 154 20.60 -9.23 6.20
C ASN A 154 20.59 -8.45 7.52
N GLU A 155 19.74 -7.41 7.63
CA GLU A 155 19.64 -6.59 8.84
C GLU A 155 18.66 -7.15 9.87
N PHE A 156 17.63 -7.85 9.42
CA PHE A 156 16.67 -8.55 10.28
C PHE A 156 16.33 -9.92 9.66
N PRO A 157 17.19 -10.93 9.84
CA PRO A 157 17.02 -12.24 9.23
C PRO A 157 15.76 -12.98 9.69
N TYR A 158 15.26 -13.88 8.86
CA TYR A 158 14.10 -14.74 9.15
C TYR A 158 14.21 -15.48 10.50
N THR A 159 15.41 -15.80 10.95
CA THR A 159 15.64 -16.45 12.25
C THR A 159 15.58 -15.50 13.45
N SER A 160 15.36 -14.21 13.24
CA SER A 160 15.35 -13.21 14.31
C SER A 160 14.17 -13.43 15.25
N PRO A 161 14.38 -13.50 16.58
CA PRO A 161 13.28 -13.53 17.53
C PRO A 161 12.61 -12.16 17.63
N LEU A 162 11.30 -12.15 17.96
CA LEU A 162 10.53 -10.90 18.13
C LEU A 162 11.18 -9.92 19.11
N SER A 163 11.91 -10.41 20.10
CA SER A 163 12.60 -9.58 21.10
C SER A 163 13.69 -8.67 20.52
N LEU A 164 14.15 -8.91 19.30
CA LEU A 164 15.08 -8.03 18.58
C LEU A 164 14.38 -6.92 17.80
N PHE A 165 13.07 -7.02 17.64
CA PHE A 165 12.29 -5.95 16.98
C PHE A 165 12.14 -4.76 17.91
N ASP A 166 12.48 -3.58 17.41
CA ASP A 166 12.25 -2.29 18.07
C ASP A 166 11.70 -1.30 17.05
N ILE A 167 10.46 -0.88 17.25
CA ILE A 167 9.79 0.09 16.37
C ILE A 167 10.52 1.44 16.29
N ASN A 168 11.30 1.78 17.34
CA ASN A 168 12.06 3.03 17.38
C ASN A 168 13.47 2.92 16.79
N LYS A 169 13.90 1.69 16.45
CA LYS A 169 15.21 1.49 15.83
C LYS A 169 15.18 2.04 14.41
N LYS A 170 16.15 2.85 14.07
CA LYS A 170 16.37 3.30 12.70
C LYS A 170 17.05 2.19 11.91
N TYR A 171 16.26 1.53 11.07
CA TYR A 171 16.75 0.58 10.09
C TYR A 171 17.19 1.31 8.82
N ASN A 172 18.05 0.68 8.05
CA ASN A 172 18.47 1.21 6.76
C ASN A 172 17.43 0.87 5.69
N ILE A 173 16.54 1.80 5.39
CA ILE A 173 15.49 1.67 4.39
C ILE A 173 15.90 2.51 3.19
N ASN A 174 16.29 1.87 2.09
CA ASN A 174 16.81 2.56 0.91
C ASN A 174 15.72 3.03 -0.05
N ASN A 175 14.62 2.29 -0.12
CA ASN A 175 13.50 2.61 -1.00
C ASN A 175 12.20 2.55 -0.19
N VAL A 176 11.31 3.50 -0.43
CA VAL A 176 10.01 3.61 0.23
C VAL A 176 8.91 3.62 -0.81
N VAL A 177 7.82 2.92 -0.52
CA VAL A 177 6.67 2.82 -1.41
C VAL A 177 5.87 4.11 -1.38
N THR A 178 5.50 4.61 -2.56
CA THR A 178 4.71 5.81 -2.78
C THR A 178 3.46 5.57 -3.62
N GLY A 179 3.28 4.35 -4.16
CA GLY A 179 2.09 3.97 -4.90
C GLY A 179 1.76 2.48 -4.76
N ILE A 180 0.47 2.17 -4.52
CA ILE A 180 -0.07 0.82 -4.46
C ILE A 180 -1.43 0.85 -5.16
N MET A 181 -1.61 0.06 -6.20
CA MET A 181 -2.85 -0.03 -6.96
C MET A 181 -3.59 -1.32 -6.62
N TYR A 182 -4.86 -1.21 -6.24
CA TYR A 182 -5.76 -2.35 -6.10
C TYR A 182 -6.29 -2.75 -7.47
N LEU A 183 -6.40 -4.05 -7.71
CA LEU A 183 -6.76 -4.61 -9.01
C LEU A 183 -8.21 -5.11 -8.99
N ASP A 184 -8.93 -4.86 -10.08
CA ASP A 184 -10.22 -5.49 -10.31
C ASP A 184 -10.03 -6.98 -10.57
N SER A 185 -10.68 -7.82 -9.79
CA SER A 185 -10.59 -9.27 -9.84
C SER A 185 -11.11 -9.89 -11.16
N GLU A 186 -12.01 -9.20 -11.84
CA GLU A 186 -12.63 -9.67 -13.09
C GLU A 186 -11.88 -9.19 -14.34
N ASP A 187 -11.02 -8.19 -14.23
CA ASP A 187 -10.31 -7.58 -15.35
C ASP A 187 -8.92 -8.20 -15.58
N LYS A 188 -8.90 -9.30 -16.34
CA LYS A 188 -7.66 -10.02 -16.68
C LYS A 188 -6.66 -9.18 -17.47
N ASP A 189 -7.13 -8.27 -18.31
CA ASP A 189 -6.24 -7.44 -19.13
C ASP A 189 -5.54 -6.40 -18.28
N THR A 190 -6.23 -5.78 -17.32
CA THR A 190 -5.61 -4.94 -16.29
C THR A 190 -4.59 -5.72 -15.46
N ILE A 191 -4.91 -6.96 -15.03
CA ILE A 191 -3.97 -7.79 -14.28
C ILE A 191 -2.72 -8.09 -15.11
N LYS A 192 -2.87 -8.53 -16.37
CA LYS A 192 -1.75 -8.78 -17.30
C LYS A 192 -0.91 -7.54 -17.54
N LYS A 193 -1.56 -6.39 -17.78
CA LYS A 193 -0.88 -5.11 -17.95
C LYS A 193 -0.09 -4.75 -16.70
N SER A 194 -0.66 -4.91 -15.52
CA SER A 194 0.01 -4.63 -14.25
C SER A 194 1.24 -5.52 -14.03
N ILE A 195 1.15 -6.82 -14.34
CA ILE A 195 2.32 -7.72 -14.30
C ILE A 195 3.39 -7.26 -15.29
N LYS A 196 3.00 -6.89 -16.50
CA LYS A 196 3.94 -6.41 -17.53
C LYS A 196 4.61 -5.09 -17.12
N ASP A 197 3.85 -4.14 -16.59
CA ASP A 197 4.32 -2.80 -16.25
C ASP A 197 5.14 -2.77 -14.95
N TYR A 198 4.70 -3.52 -13.92
CA TYR A 198 5.30 -3.50 -12.59
C TYR A 198 6.09 -4.78 -12.25
N GLY A 199 6.07 -5.77 -13.11
CA GLY A 199 6.81 -7.02 -12.99
C GLY A 199 6.08 -8.12 -12.22
N ALA A 200 5.28 -7.80 -11.23
CA ALA A 200 4.48 -8.76 -10.45
C ALA A 200 3.27 -8.09 -9.80
N VAL A 201 2.28 -8.89 -9.48
CA VAL A 201 1.13 -8.51 -8.63
C VAL A 201 1.00 -9.48 -7.46
N THR A 202 0.50 -9.00 -6.35
CA THR A 202 0.24 -9.82 -5.15
C THR A 202 -1.22 -10.19 -5.11
N THR A 203 -1.51 -11.47 -4.85
CA THR A 203 -2.87 -11.98 -4.73
C THR A 203 -2.93 -13.17 -3.79
N HIS A 204 -4.13 -13.70 -3.60
CA HIS A 204 -4.40 -14.91 -2.84
C HIS A 204 -5.11 -15.95 -3.72
N TYR A 205 -4.97 -17.19 -3.32
CA TYR A 205 -5.77 -18.29 -3.85
C TYR A 205 -6.14 -19.24 -2.71
N ASN A 206 -7.06 -20.15 -2.96
CA ASN A 206 -7.45 -21.16 -1.98
C ASN A 206 -6.49 -22.36 -2.09
N GLU A 207 -5.49 -22.39 -1.23
CA GLU A 207 -4.50 -23.47 -1.16
C GLU A 207 -5.09 -24.66 -0.42
N TYR A 208 -5.54 -25.66 -1.15
CA TYR A 208 -6.01 -26.92 -0.60
C TYR A 208 -5.67 -28.06 -1.54
N SER A 209 -5.12 -29.16 -1.01
CA SER A 209 -4.58 -30.26 -1.82
C SER A 209 -5.58 -30.89 -2.80
N LYS A 210 -6.90 -30.80 -2.55
CA LYS A 210 -7.93 -31.26 -3.47
C LYS A 210 -8.06 -30.40 -4.74
N PHE A 211 -7.54 -29.18 -4.73
CA PHE A 211 -7.54 -28.25 -5.86
C PHE A 211 -6.24 -28.32 -6.67
N SER A 212 -5.27 -29.11 -6.25
CA SER A 212 -4.05 -29.36 -7.00
C SER A 212 -4.23 -30.55 -7.95
N ALA A 213 -4.03 -30.32 -9.25
CA ALA A 213 -3.99 -31.37 -10.25
C ALA A 213 -2.68 -32.18 -10.14
N ASP A 214 -1.59 -31.47 -9.88
CA ASP A 214 -0.25 -31.97 -9.58
C ASP A 214 0.52 -30.92 -8.76
N ASP A 215 1.83 -31.09 -8.59
CA ASP A 215 2.69 -30.17 -7.81
C ASP A 215 2.90 -28.81 -8.48
N THR A 216 2.42 -28.64 -9.71
CA THR A 216 2.63 -27.42 -10.52
C THR A 216 1.36 -26.80 -11.10
N HIS A 217 0.19 -27.45 -10.92
CA HIS A 217 -1.08 -26.95 -11.47
C HIS A 217 -2.20 -26.97 -10.43
N SER A 218 -2.90 -25.86 -10.26
CA SER A 218 -3.99 -25.69 -9.30
C SER A 218 -5.24 -25.11 -9.95
N TYR A 219 -6.40 -25.57 -9.49
CA TYR A 219 -7.70 -25.11 -9.94
C TYR A 219 -8.81 -25.37 -8.93
N CYS A 220 -9.43 -24.33 -8.42
CA CYS A 220 -10.63 -24.40 -7.59
C CYS A 220 -11.87 -24.10 -8.45
N PRO A 221 -12.79 -25.06 -8.68
CA PRO A 221 -13.88 -24.91 -9.67
C PRO A 221 -15.04 -24.04 -9.20
N GLY A 222 -15.08 -23.61 -7.95
CA GLY A 222 -16.18 -22.82 -7.39
C GLY A 222 -16.04 -22.59 -5.89
N ALA A 223 -17.04 -21.92 -5.33
CA ALA A 223 -17.07 -21.64 -3.90
C ALA A 223 -16.96 -22.93 -3.07
N SER A 224 -16.12 -22.91 -2.07
CA SER A 224 -15.82 -24.05 -1.20
C SER A 224 -16.00 -23.66 0.26
N ASN A 225 -16.44 -24.61 1.09
CA ASN A 225 -16.42 -24.45 2.55
C ASN A 225 -15.01 -24.65 3.14
N TYR A 226 -14.07 -25.15 2.33
CA TYR A 226 -12.66 -25.20 2.66
C TYR A 226 -12.00 -23.94 2.14
N ILE A 227 -11.68 -23.04 3.06
CA ILE A 227 -10.96 -21.82 2.76
C ILE A 227 -9.63 -21.91 3.49
N ASN A 228 -8.55 -22.04 2.73
CA ASN A 228 -7.17 -21.92 3.19
C ASN A 228 -6.48 -20.88 2.31
N GLY A 229 -6.61 -19.61 2.69
CA GLY A 229 -6.03 -18.50 1.94
C GLY A 229 -4.51 -18.58 1.96
N HIS A 230 -3.90 -18.56 0.78
CA HIS A 230 -2.44 -18.48 0.65
C HIS A 230 -2.06 -17.32 -0.26
N CYS A 231 -1.20 -16.44 0.26
CA CYS A 231 -0.73 -15.28 -0.48
C CYS A 231 0.48 -15.62 -1.34
N ILE A 232 0.45 -15.18 -2.58
CA ILE A 232 1.48 -15.40 -3.59
C ILE A 232 1.74 -14.14 -4.39
N SER A 233 2.81 -14.12 -5.17
CA SER A 233 2.98 -13.16 -6.25
C SER A 233 2.78 -13.82 -7.61
N VAL A 234 2.01 -13.18 -8.47
CA VAL A 234 1.82 -13.59 -9.88
C VAL A 234 2.83 -12.82 -10.72
N VAL A 235 3.68 -13.54 -11.42
CA VAL A 235 4.84 -13.00 -12.14
C VAL A 235 4.76 -13.20 -13.65
N GLY A 236 3.62 -13.72 -14.13
CA GLY A 236 3.42 -13.94 -15.56
C GLY A 236 2.10 -14.66 -15.89
N TRP A 237 1.96 -15.01 -17.14
CA TRP A 237 0.83 -15.75 -17.67
C TRP A 237 1.19 -16.48 -18.97
N ASP A 238 0.39 -17.48 -19.34
CA ASP A 238 0.41 -18.07 -20.68
C ASP A 238 -1.03 -18.47 -21.07
N ASP A 239 -1.52 -17.89 -22.16
CA ASP A 239 -2.87 -18.13 -22.70
C ASP A 239 -3.01 -19.54 -23.34
N ASN A 240 -1.89 -20.25 -23.57
CA ASN A 240 -1.84 -21.54 -24.25
C ASN A 240 -1.71 -22.72 -23.29
N ILE A 241 -1.61 -22.52 -21.98
CA ILE A 241 -1.59 -23.64 -21.03
C ILE A 241 -2.94 -24.38 -21.14
N SER A 242 -2.84 -25.67 -21.47
CA SER A 242 -4.04 -26.49 -21.68
C SER A 242 -4.86 -26.61 -20.39
N LYS A 243 -6.16 -26.40 -20.51
CA LYS A 243 -7.12 -26.59 -19.43
C LYS A 243 -7.13 -28.01 -18.87
N GLU A 244 -6.76 -29.00 -19.67
CA GLU A 244 -6.67 -30.39 -19.24
C GLU A 244 -5.60 -30.61 -18.19
N SER A 245 -4.55 -29.76 -18.15
CA SER A 245 -3.51 -29.78 -17.12
C SER A 245 -4.04 -29.46 -15.72
N PHE A 246 -5.22 -28.85 -15.63
CA PHE A 246 -5.88 -28.49 -14.39
C PHE A 246 -7.03 -29.42 -14.01
N THR A 247 -7.11 -30.60 -14.62
CA THR A 247 -8.17 -31.56 -14.32
C THR A 247 -7.97 -32.17 -12.94
N ILE A 248 -8.93 -32.00 -12.05
CA ILE A 248 -8.93 -32.49 -10.67
C ILE A 248 -10.11 -33.44 -10.43
N ASN A 249 -9.99 -34.23 -9.36
CA ASN A 249 -11.10 -35.08 -8.89
C ASN A 249 -11.42 -34.74 -7.44
N ILE A 250 -12.62 -34.23 -7.20
CA ILE A 250 -13.11 -33.95 -5.85
C ILE A 250 -14.24 -34.96 -5.55
N ASP A 251 -13.94 -35.86 -4.59
CA ASP A 251 -14.91 -36.85 -4.08
C ASP A 251 -15.64 -37.66 -5.19
N GLY A 252 -14.88 -38.05 -6.23
CA GLY A 252 -15.37 -38.83 -7.35
C GLY A 252 -15.95 -38.01 -8.52
N THR A 253 -16.02 -36.68 -8.39
CA THR A 253 -16.45 -35.79 -9.49
C THR A 253 -15.21 -35.14 -10.12
N THR A 254 -15.13 -35.25 -11.45
CA THR A 254 -14.05 -34.65 -12.24
C THR A 254 -14.41 -33.22 -12.65
N TYR A 255 -13.48 -32.29 -12.43
CA TYR A 255 -13.60 -30.91 -12.84
C TYR A 255 -12.42 -30.52 -13.73
N THR A 256 -12.72 -29.88 -14.84
CA THR A 256 -11.74 -29.31 -15.78
C THR A 256 -12.18 -27.88 -16.11
N PRO A 257 -11.28 -26.88 -16.15
CA PRO A 257 -11.64 -25.54 -16.62
C PRO A 257 -12.26 -25.57 -18.01
N LYS A 258 -13.04 -24.56 -18.35
CA LYS A 258 -13.70 -24.47 -19.67
C LYS A 258 -12.77 -23.95 -20.75
N LYS A 259 -11.77 -23.12 -20.38
CA LYS A 259 -10.85 -22.44 -21.28
C LYS A 259 -9.41 -22.72 -20.90
N ASP A 260 -8.53 -22.65 -21.90
CA ASP A 260 -7.08 -22.65 -21.70
C ASP A 260 -6.59 -21.35 -21.05
N GLY A 261 -5.37 -21.37 -20.59
CA GLY A 261 -4.65 -20.24 -20.03
C GLY A 261 -4.54 -20.27 -18.51
N ALA A 262 -3.43 -19.73 -18.02
CA ALA A 262 -3.09 -19.77 -16.62
C ALA A 262 -2.15 -18.61 -16.21
N TRP A 263 -2.17 -18.32 -14.92
CA TRP A 263 -1.28 -17.41 -14.25
C TRP A 263 -0.03 -18.14 -13.77
N LEU A 264 1.15 -17.56 -14.02
CA LEU A 264 2.42 -18.05 -13.48
C LEU A 264 2.62 -17.45 -12.08
N CYS A 265 2.53 -18.32 -11.08
CA CYS A 265 2.56 -17.96 -9.67
C CYS A 265 3.90 -18.32 -9.04
N ARG A 266 4.39 -17.45 -8.15
CA ARG A 266 5.59 -17.63 -7.35
C ARG A 266 5.19 -17.90 -5.91
N ASN A 267 5.62 -19.07 -5.39
CA ASN A 267 5.37 -19.48 -4.02
C ASN A 267 6.49 -19.02 -3.06
N SER A 268 6.33 -19.29 -1.77
CA SER A 268 7.28 -19.02 -0.69
C SER A 268 7.68 -20.28 0.09
N TRP A 269 7.71 -21.45 -0.58
CA TRP A 269 8.03 -22.76 0.02
C TRP A 269 9.36 -23.34 -0.45
N GLY A 270 10.27 -22.48 -0.92
CA GLY A 270 11.53 -22.91 -1.49
C GLY A 270 11.34 -23.68 -2.80
N ASP A 271 12.36 -24.44 -3.14
CA ASP A 271 12.40 -25.30 -4.31
C ASP A 271 11.74 -26.66 -3.97
N TYR A 272 10.38 -26.66 -3.90
CA TYR A 272 9.61 -27.82 -3.46
C TYR A 272 9.10 -28.70 -4.62
N ASN A 273 9.20 -28.25 -5.85
CA ASN A 273 8.71 -28.94 -7.04
C ASN A 273 9.70 -28.83 -8.21
N ASP A 274 9.45 -29.59 -9.29
CA ASP A 274 10.30 -29.61 -10.49
C ASP A 274 10.27 -28.31 -11.31
N PHE A 275 9.59 -27.24 -10.81
CA PHE A 275 9.50 -25.94 -11.46
C PHE A 275 10.09 -24.81 -10.59
N ASP A 276 11.10 -25.14 -9.77
CA ASP A 276 11.84 -24.19 -8.91
C ASP A 276 10.93 -23.42 -7.94
N GLY A 277 9.83 -24.03 -7.45
CA GLY A 277 8.88 -23.41 -6.53
C GLY A 277 7.85 -22.47 -7.20
N TYR A 278 7.79 -22.45 -8.53
CA TYR A 278 6.70 -21.82 -9.28
C TYR A 278 5.60 -22.83 -9.58
N PHE A 279 4.41 -22.33 -9.96
CA PHE A 279 3.28 -23.17 -10.33
C PHE A 279 2.27 -22.34 -11.15
N TRP A 280 1.33 -23.04 -11.78
CA TRP A 280 0.29 -22.44 -12.58
C TRP A 280 -1.05 -22.51 -11.88
N ILE A 281 -1.84 -21.44 -11.94
CA ILE A 281 -3.24 -21.42 -11.54
C ILE A 281 -4.08 -21.07 -12.75
N SER A 282 -5.11 -21.91 -13.02
CA SER A 282 -6.04 -21.66 -14.13
C SER A 282 -6.65 -20.25 -14.04
N TYR A 283 -6.86 -19.60 -15.18
CA TYR A 283 -7.63 -18.35 -15.26
C TYR A 283 -9.08 -18.49 -14.75
N GLU A 284 -9.59 -19.71 -14.66
CA GLU A 284 -10.94 -19.99 -14.19
C GLU A 284 -10.97 -20.48 -12.72
N ASP A 285 -9.87 -20.35 -11.99
CA ASP A 285 -9.85 -20.58 -10.55
C ASP A 285 -10.77 -19.56 -9.85
N TYR A 286 -11.61 -20.05 -8.94
CA TYR A 286 -12.65 -19.25 -8.30
C TYR A 286 -12.09 -18.22 -7.30
N TYR A 287 -10.96 -18.53 -6.67
CA TYR A 287 -10.41 -17.69 -5.60
C TYR A 287 -9.22 -16.83 -6.03
N ILE A 288 -8.55 -17.15 -7.12
CA ILE A 288 -7.44 -16.31 -7.60
C ILE A 288 -7.96 -14.91 -7.92
N PHE A 289 -7.31 -13.89 -7.40
CA PHE A 289 -7.70 -12.48 -7.47
C PHE A 289 -9.05 -12.14 -6.82
N SER A 290 -9.72 -13.08 -6.13
CA SER A 290 -10.98 -12.77 -5.45
C SER A 290 -10.74 -11.85 -4.25
N ASP A 291 -11.74 -11.02 -3.92
CA ASP A 291 -11.67 -10.07 -2.80
C ASP A 291 -11.89 -10.72 -1.43
N VAL A 292 -12.05 -12.03 -1.39
CA VAL A 292 -12.36 -12.78 -0.14
C VAL A 292 -11.27 -12.60 0.92
N PHE A 293 -10.00 -12.46 0.52
CA PHE A 293 -8.86 -12.34 1.42
C PHE A 293 -8.27 -10.92 1.47
N GLY A 294 -8.97 -9.93 0.95
CA GLY A 294 -8.51 -8.57 0.76
C GLY A 294 -8.12 -8.29 -0.69
N PRO A 295 -7.73 -7.05 -1.02
CA PRO A 295 -7.46 -6.67 -2.40
C PRO A 295 -6.24 -7.39 -2.96
N SER A 296 -6.33 -7.76 -4.24
CA SER A 296 -5.14 -8.02 -5.04
C SER A 296 -4.51 -6.70 -5.43
N TYR A 297 -3.18 -6.60 -5.45
CA TYR A 297 -2.53 -5.31 -5.65
C TYR A 297 -1.19 -5.38 -6.37
N ALA A 298 -0.81 -4.26 -6.97
CA ALA A 298 0.52 -4.01 -7.52
C ALA A 298 1.16 -2.82 -6.82
N PHE A 299 2.47 -2.86 -6.59
CA PHE A 299 3.25 -1.66 -6.28
C PHE A 299 3.47 -0.90 -7.59
N THR A 300 3.10 0.38 -7.61
CA THR A 300 3.13 1.20 -8.83
C THR A 300 4.21 2.26 -8.81
N ASP A 301 4.62 2.68 -7.60
CA ASP A 301 5.59 3.74 -7.43
C ASP A 301 6.37 3.59 -6.12
N TYR A 302 7.59 4.08 -6.15
CA TYR A 302 8.49 4.15 -5.00
C TYR A 302 9.42 5.36 -5.15
N MET A 303 10.03 5.75 -4.04
CA MET A 303 11.08 6.76 -4.09
C MET A 303 12.30 6.29 -3.29
N LYS A 304 13.47 6.79 -3.69
CA LYS A 304 14.67 6.60 -2.90
C LYS A 304 14.54 7.33 -1.58
N ASN A 305 14.72 6.60 -0.49
CA ASN A 305 14.73 7.20 0.82
C ASN A 305 16.10 7.84 1.07
N ASN A 306 16.12 9.11 1.33
CA ASN A 306 17.32 9.84 1.72
C ASN A 306 17.12 10.54 3.06
N VAL A 307 18.22 10.95 3.69
CA VAL A 307 18.20 11.58 5.03
C VAL A 307 17.44 12.92 5.06
N SER A 308 17.14 13.48 3.90
CA SER A 308 16.41 14.73 3.80
C SER A 308 14.89 14.54 3.77
N ASN A 309 14.41 13.36 3.38
CA ASN A 309 12.98 13.10 3.28
C ASN A 309 12.39 12.69 4.63
N THR A 310 11.19 13.16 4.91
CA THR A 310 10.41 12.79 6.09
C THR A 310 8.95 12.58 5.70
N ILE A 311 8.37 11.49 6.16
CA ILE A 311 6.93 11.26 6.11
C ILE A 311 6.29 11.75 7.40
N HIS A 312 5.24 12.55 7.29
CA HIS A 312 4.41 13.02 8.40
C HIS A 312 3.04 12.36 8.29
N GLN A 313 2.64 11.68 9.32
CA GLN A 313 1.42 10.87 9.35
C GLN A 313 0.85 10.77 10.76
N VAL A 314 -0.44 10.54 10.88
CA VAL A 314 -1.14 10.30 12.17
C VAL A 314 -1.59 8.85 12.30
N GLU A 315 -1.56 8.10 11.20
CA GLU A 315 -1.74 6.65 11.17
C GLU A 315 -0.48 5.99 10.59
N THR A 316 -0.11 4.83 11.08
CA THR A 316 1.10 4.11 10.66
C THR A 316 0.83 2.70 10.18
N PHE A 317 -0.44 2.27 10.16
CA PHE A 317 -0.84 0.92 9.81
C PHE A 317 -1.45 0.79 8.40
N GLY A 318 -1.73 1.92 7.73
CA GLY A 318 -2.43 1.97 6.46
C GLY A 318 -3.94 1.82 6.60
N ALA A 319 -4.64 1.77 5.46
CA ALA A 319 -6.07 1.58 5.41
C ALA A 319 -6.47 0.17 5.87
N THR A 320 -7.45 0.08 6.75
CA THR A 320 -8.15 -1.15 7.12
C THR A 320 -9.56 -1.17 6.54
N TYR A 321 -10.11 0.01 6.29
CA TYR A 321 -11.41 0.24 5.64
C TYR A 321 -11.35 1.49 4.76
N GLU A 322 -12.43 1.71 3.99
CA GLU A 322 -12.70 2.95 3.32
C GLU A 322 -13.81 3.71 4.06
N PHE A 323 -13.56 4.99 4.35
CA PHE A 323 -14.54 5.88 4.95
C PHE A 323 -15.47 6.41 3.86
N ASP A 324 -16.58 5.69 3.63
CA ASP A 324 -17.59 5.96 2.60
C ASP A 324 -18.97 6.31 3.17
N TYR A 325 -19.02 6.70 4.44
CA TYR A 325 -20.28 6.98 5.17
C TYR A 325 -21.07 8.19 4.66
N LEU A 326 -20.54 8.90 3.68
CA LEU A 326 -21.14 10.10 3.13
C LEU A 326 -22.01 9.76 1.93
N ASP A 327 -23.33 9.93 2.07
CA ASP A 327 -24.29 9.78 0.97
C ASP A 327 -23.91 10.66 -0.25
N GLU A 328 -24.35 10.25 -1.45
CA GLU A 328 -24.14 10.73 -2.83
C GLU A 328 -23.97 12.25 -3.06
N ALA A 329 -24.01 13.09 -2.05
CA ALA A 329 -24.16 14.53 -2.22
C ALA A 329 -23.00 15.38 -1.73
N SER A 330 -21.90 14.80 -1.25
CA SER A 330 -20.89 15.62 -0.58
C SER A 330 -19.73 16.04 -1.48
N LYS A 331 -20.03 16.79 -2.54
CA LYS A 331 -19.04 17.46 -3.37
C LYS A 331 -18.10 18.40 -2.59
N ASP A 332 -18.48 18.78 -1.38
CA ASP A 332 -17.81 19.79 -0.58
C ASP A 332 -17.17 19.21 0.67
N THR A 333 -17.03 17.87 0.76
CA THR A 333 -16.39 17.22 1.89
C THR A 333 -14.90 17.17 1.70
N THR A 334 -14.17 17.66 2.71
CA THR A 334 -12.71 17.54 2.75
C THR A 334 -12.32 16.72 3.97
N TYR A 335 -11.57 15.66 3.74
CA TYR A 335 -10.95 14.85 4.78
C TYR A 335 -9.61 15.49 5.15
N ILE A 336 -9.33 15.66 6.44
CA ILE A 336 -8.18 16.44 6.91
C ILE A 336 -7.42 15.64 7.95
N ASN A 337 -6.10 15.53 7.79
CA ASN A 337 -5.20 15.13 8.86
C ASN A 337 -4.39 16.31 9.38
N VAL A 338 -4.22 16.38 10.70
CA VAL A 338 -3.36 17.35 11.36
C VAL A 338 -2.02 16.70 11.67
N LEU A 339 -1.03 17.08 10.88
CA LEU A 339 0.32 16.50 10.91
C LEU A 339 1.24 17.33 11.80
N ASN A 340 2.16 16.66 12.51
CA ASN A 340 3.21 17.32 13.28
C ASN A 340 4.46 17.47 12.42
N ILE A 341 4.99 18.69 12.31
CA ILE A 341 6.25 18.99 11.68
C ILE A 341 7.29 19.19 12.80
N ASP A 342 8.21 18.27 12.92
CA ASP A 342 9.16 18.25 14.06
C ASP A 342 10.40 19.10 13.82
N ASN A 343 10.79 19.28 12.58
CA ASN A 343 12.00 19.98 12.22
C ASN A 343 11.72 21.37 11.63
N THR A 344 12.76 22.18 11.58
CA THR A 344 12.78 23.43 10.82
C THR A 344 13.32 23.20 9.41
N ASN A 345 13.05 24.11 8.48
CA ASN A 345 13.50 24.07 7.09
C ASN A 345 12.95 22.89 6.27
N GLU A 346 11.74 22.47 6.56
CA GLU A 346 11.06 21.47 5.78
C GLU A 346 10.16 22.09 4.71
N TYR A 347 10.12 21.44 3.55
CA TYR A 347 9.25 21.80 2.44
C TYR A 347 8.37 20.61 2.09
N LEU A 348 7.07 20.77 2.23
CA LEU A 348 6.07 19.80 1.73
C LEU A 348 6.13 19.80 0.20
N ASN A 349 6.41 18.66 -0.40
CA ASN A 349 6.49 18.51 -1.85
C ASN A 349 5.66 17.35 -2.40
N LYS A 350 5.12 16.51 -1.51
CA LYS A 350 4.23 15.41 -1.90
C LYS A 350 3.15 15.19 -0.84
N VAL A 351 1.98 14.74 -1.30
CA VAL A 351 0.90 14.27 -0.43
C VAL A 351 0.50 12.88 -0.90
N MET A 352 0.55 11.91 0.01
CA MET A 352 0.04 10.56 -0.21
C MET A 352 -1.34 10.44 0.43
N PHE A 353 -2.26 9.81 -0.26
CA PHE A 353 -3.57 9.42 0.28
C PHE A 353 -4.02 8.09 -0.34
N GLU A 354 -4.95 7.42 0.31
CA GLU A 354 -5.58 6.21 -0.19
C GLU A 354 -7.03 6.49 -0.51
N SER A 355 -7.50 6.02 -1.67
CA SER A 355 -8.91 6.13 -2.07
C SER A 355 -9.24 5.11 -3.15
N THR A 356 -10.48 4.61 -3.13
CA THR A 356 -11.04 3.74 -4.18
C THR A 356 -11.90 4.52 -5.19
N SER A 357 -12.01 5.85 -5.05
CA SER A 357 -12.83 6.73 -5.90
C SER A 357 -12.19 6.99 -7.28
N VAL A 358 -11.95 5.95 -8.06
CA VAL A 358 -11.25 6.02 -9.36
C VAL A 358 -11.88 7.02 -10.31
N GLY A 359 -11.06 7.88 -10.93
CA GLY A 359 -11.49 8.89 -11.88
C GLY A 359 -12.15 10.14 -11.26
N ALA A 360 -12.46 10.12 -9.95
CA ALA A 360 -12.95 11.28 -9.23
C ALA A 360 -11.93 12.42 -9.26
N ASN A 361 -12.41 13.66 -9.29
CA ASN A 361 -11.53 14.80 -9.13
C ASN A 361 -11.10 14.91 -7.66
N TYR A 362 -9.82 15.19 -7.42
CA TYR A 362 -9.35 15.54 -6.09
C TYR A 362 -8.76 16.95 -6.05
N THR A 363 -8.86 17.58 -4.88
CA THR A 363 -8.14 18.81 -4.55
C THR A 363 -7.42 18.65 -3.24
N LEU A 364 -6.11 18.89 -3.25
CA LEU A 364 -5.26 18.87 -2.06
C LEU A 364 -5.12 20.27 -1.50
N TYR A 365 -5.19 20.40 -0.17
CA TYR A 365 -5.08 21.64 0.55
C TYR A 365 -4.04 21.60 1.66
N TYR A 366 -3.32 22.71 1.80
CA TYR A 366 -2.70 23.09 3.07
C TYR A 366 -3.71 23.94 3.84
N ILE A 367 -3.93 23.58 5.10
CA ILE A 367 -4.96 24.17 5.96
C ILE A 367 -4.28 24.72 7.22
N PRO A 368 -4.42 26.03 7.50
CA PRO A 368 -3.95 26.58 8.77
C PRO A 368 -4.67 25.92 9.94
N VAL A 369 -3.93 25.68 11.03
CA VAL A 369 -4.49 25.20 12.30
C VAL A 369 -4.27 26.24 13.39
N ASP A 370 -5.16 26.26 14.38
CA ASP A 370 -5.01 27.09 15.56
C ASP A 370 -3.95 26.53 16.55
N ASN A 371 -3.77 27.18 17.68
CA ASN A 371 -2.82 26.76 18.71
C ASN A 371 -3.16 25.39 19.34
N GLU A 372 -4.41 24.98 19.28
CA GLU A 372 -4.91 23.69 19.78
C GLU A 372 -4.77 22.59 18.73
N GLY A 373 -4.59 22.98 17.47
CA GLY A 373 -4.45 22.09 16.32
C GLY A 373 -5.76 21.88 15.56
N THR A 374 -6.79 22.71 15.79
CA THR A 374 -8.05 22.64 15.04
C THR A 374 -7.88 23.30 13.67
N PRO A 375 -8.25 22.61 12.57
CA PRO A 375 -8.19 23.19 11.24
C PRO A 375 -9.12 24.40 11.09
N SER A 376 -8.68 25.39 10.32
CA SER A 376 -9.49 26.58 10.00
C SER A 376 -10.78 26.18 9.29
N SER A 377 -11.92 26.65 9.78
CA SER A 377 -13.23 26.51 9.12
C SER A 377 -13.47 27.52 7.99
N ASP A 378 -12.59 28.50 7.84
CA ASP A 378 -12.63 29.49 6.76
C ASP A 378 -11.80 29.01 5.55
N LYS A 379 -12.49 28.44 4.57
CA LYS A 379 -11.88 27.90 3.34
C LYS A 379 -11.09 28.95 2.54
N THR A 380 -11.35 30.26 2.76
CA THR A 380 -10.59 31.34 2.11
C THR A 380 -9.14 31.45 2.62
N THR A 381 -8.86 30.87 3.77
CA THR A 381 -7.50 30.79 4.35
C THR A 381 -6.72 29.57 3.87
N TRP A 382 -7.36 28.64 3.19
CA TRP A 382 -6.73 27.42 2.71
C TRP A 382 -5.91 27.70 1.45
N LYS A 383 -4.82 26.99 1.31
CA LYS A 383 -4.00 27.03 0.10
C LYS A 383 -4.18 25.74 -0.69
N THR A 384 -4.67 25.85 -1.92
CA THR A 384 -4.69 24.74 -2.87
C THR A 384 -3.24 24.35 -3.20
N LEU A 385 -2.92 23.08 -3.02
CA LEU A 385 -1.62 22.49 -3.33
C LEU A 385 -1.62 21.88 -4.73
N LYS A 386 -2.68 21.13 -5.05
CA LYS A 386 -2.81 20.38 -6.30
C LYS A 386 -4.27 20.08 -6.57
N THR A 387 -4.60 19.96 -7.85
CA THR A 387 -5.83 19.34 -8.33
C THR A 387 -5.48 18.23 -9.32
N GLY A 388 -6.30 17.21 -9.38
CA GLY A 388 -6.08 16.10 -10.30
C GLY A 388 -7.25 15.13 -10.30
N LYS A 389 -7.02 13.95 -10.87
CA LYS A 389 -7.95 12.83 -10.80
C LYS A 389 -7.31 11.69 -10.04
N VAL A 390 -8.10 10.95 -9.27
CA VAL A 390 -7.66 9.70 -8.64
C VAL A 390 -7.32 8.72 -9.76
N PRO A 391 -6.05 8.34 -9.92
CA PRO A 391 -5.62 7.62 -11.12
C PRO A 391 -5.98 6.13 -11.09
N TYR A 392 -6.08 5.57 -9.89
CA TYR A 392 -6.39 4.18 -9.62
C TYR A 392 -6.87 4.02 -8.17
N SER A 393 -7.54 2.92 -7.87
CA SER A 393 -7.90 2.53 -6.51
C SER A 393 -6.65 2.15 -5.71
N GLY A 394 -6.49 2.66 -4.50
CA GLY A 394 -5.35 2.39 -3.62
C GLY A 394 -4.59 3.62 -3.16
N TYR A 395 -3.30 3.45 -2.87
CA TYR A 395 -2.42 4.51 -2.37
C TYR A 395 -1.80 5.30 -3.52
N TYR A 396 -2.03 6.57 -3.53
CA TYR A 396 -1.50 7.47 -4.55
C TYR A 396 -0.74 8.64 -3.92
N THR A 397 0.42 8.96 -4.49
CA THR A 397 1.23 10.11 -4.09
C THR A 397 1.24 11.18 -5.17
N ALA A 398 0.73 12.35 -4.83
CA ALA A 398 0.73 13.50 -5.71
C ALA A 398 1.91 14.43 -5.42
N ASP A 399 2.66 14.81 -6.45
CA ASP A 399 3.64 15.90 -6.37
C ASP A 399 2.92 17.24 -6.21
N VAL A 400 3.38 18.06 -5.29
CA VAL A 400 2.90 19.42 -5.08
C VAL A 400 4.06 20.41 -5.20
N ASP A 401 3.75 21.67 -5.55
CA ASP A 401 4.76 22.71 -5.55
C ASP A 401 5.34 22.87 -4.12
N PRO A 402 6.67 22.91 -3.97
CA PRO A 402 7.30 22.96 -2.68
C PRO A 402 6.76 24.10 -1.81
N LEU A 403 6.18 23.74 -0.67
CA LEU A 403 5.64 24.67 0.32
C LEU A 403 6.45 24.60 1.59
N TYR A 404 7.09 25.71 1.99
CA TYR A 404 7.73 25.80 3.30
C TYR A 404 6.70 25.54 4.42
N VAL A 405 7.01 24.63 5.31
CA VAL A 405 6.21 24.31 6.49
C VAL A 405 7.05 24.56 7.75
N SER A 406 6.51 25.37 8.64
CA SER A 406 7.19 25.66 9.91
C SER A 406 6.98 24.51 10.89
N LYS A 407 7.94 24.36 11.81
CA LYS A 407 7.78 23.45 12.95
C LYS A 407 6.47 23.75 13.69
N GLY A 408 5.71 22.70 13.98
CA GLY A 408 4.41 22.76 14.62
C GLY A 408 3.37 21.88 13.93
N LYS A 409 2.10 22.19 14.09
CA LYS A 409 1.00 21.47 13.46
C LYS A 409 0.59 22.12 12.15
N ILE A 410 0.25 21.31 11.16
CA ILE A 410 -0.34 21.73 9.87
C ILE A 410 -1.51 20.82 9.53
N GLY A 411 -2.52 21.35 8.86
CA GLY A 411 -3.58 20.55 8.26
C GLY A 411 -3.27 20.23 6.79
N ILE A 412 -3.42 18.97 6.41
CA ILE A 412 -3.43 18.53 5.01
C ILE A 412 -4.81 17.96 4.71
N GLY A 413 -5.48 18.54 3.72
CA GLY A 413 -6.84 18.16 3.32
C GLY A 413 -6.88 17.51 1.94
N VAL A 414 -7.74 16.51 1.80
CA VAL A 414 -8.08 15.85 0.53
C VAL A 414 -9.59 15.99 0.33
N GLU A 415 -9.98 16.75 -0.69
CA GLU A 415 -11.37 16.83 -1.16
C GLU A 415 -11.51 15.93 -2.38
N ILE A 416 -12.49 15.03 -2.36
CA ILE A 416 -12.78 14.11 -3.46
C ILE A 416 -14.16 14.44 -4.02
N ASP A 417 -14.23 14.76 -5.31
CA ASP A 417 -15.47 15.06 -6.03
C ASP A 417 -15.79 13.94 -7.02
N THR A 418 -16.78 13.14 -6.67
CA THR A 418 -17.27 12.00 -7.47
C THR A 418 -18.42 12.34 -8.40
N THR A 419 -18.75 13.64 -8.58
CA THR A 419 -19.94 14.07 -9.33
C THR A 419 -20.03 13.52 -10.74
N ASP A 420 -18.90 13.44 -11.41
CA ASP A 420 -18.80 13.03 -12.82
C ASP A 420 -18.45 11.54 -12.96
N THR A 421 -18.46 10.78 -11.86
CA THR A 421 -18.13 9.36 -11.83
C THR A 421 -19.27 8.56 -11.20
N LYS A 422 -19.16 7.23 -11.27
CA LYS A 422 -20.03 6.32 -10.51
C LYS A 422 -19.40 5.89 -9.19
N ALA A 423 -18.17 6.33 -8.94
CA ALA A 423 -17.44 5.98 -7.74
C ALA A 423 -18.11 6.55 -6.49
N ILE A 424 -17.98 5.85 -5.38
CA ILE A 424 -18.38 6.32 -4.06
C ILE A 424 -17.33 7.32 -3.60
N ASN A 425 -17.74 8.38 -2.90
CA ASN A 425 -16.80 9.31 -2.28
C ASN A 425 -16.25 8.67 -1.00
N GLY A 426 -15.04 8.15 -1.09
CA GLY A 426 -14.38 7.45 0.00
C GLY A 426 -12.90 7.78 0.09
N ILE A 427 -12.37 7.65 1.29
CA ILE A 427 -10.95 7.77 1.62
C ILE A 427 -10.55 6.66 2.57
N GLY A 428 -9.36 6.10 2.41
CA GLY A 428 -8.85 5.08 3.30
C GLY A 428 -8.77 5.55 4.75
N VAL A 429 -9.19 4.70 5.66
CA VAL A 429 -9.15 4.93 7.10
C VAL A 429 -8.50 3.76 7.83
N SER A 430 -7.65 4.08 8.78
CA SER A 430 -7.07 3.11 9.71
C SER A 430 -7.94 3.07 10.96
N GLU A 431 -8.99 2.27 10.92
CA GLU A 431 -9.93 2.09 12.03
C GLU A 431 -9.87 0.68 12.61
N TRP A 432 -10.42 0.49 13.81
CA TRP A 432 -10.49 -0.81 14.45
C TRP A 432 -11.23 -1.85 13.59
N LEU A 433 -10.82 -3.11 13.70
CA LEU A 433 -11.37 -4.20 12.91
C LEU A 433 -11.66 -5.40 13.79
N GLU A 434 -12.88 -5.93 13.70
CA GLU A 434 -13.32 -7.15 14.37
C GLU A 434 -13.78 -8.22 13.39
N ASN A 435 -13.55 -9.47 13.74
CA ASN A 435 -14.14 -10.60 13.06
C ASN A 435 -14.64 -11.64 14.08
N LYS A 436 -15.91 -12.04 14.01
CA LYS A 436 -16.53 -13.04 14.88
C LYS A 436 -16.29 -12.79 16.37
N ASP A 437 -16.53 -11.56 16.81
CA ASP A 437 -16.33 -11.11 18.19
C ASP A 437 -14.85 -11.12 18.66
N GLU A 438 -13.90 -11.32 17.76
CA GLU A 438 -12.48 -11.15 18.03
C GLU A 438 -11.95 -9.89 17.37
N ARG A 439 -11.31 -9.03 18.16
CA ARG A 439 -10.63 -7.86 17.63
C ARG A 439 -9.31 -8.29 16.99
N ILE A 440 -9.14 -7.96 15.72
CA ILE A 440 -7.96 -8.32 14.93
C ILE A 440 -7.04 -7.12 14.66
N PHE A 441 -7.57 -5.90 14.83
CA PHE A 441 -6.80 -4.67 14.73
C PHE A 441 -7.32 -3.61 15.70
N ASN A 442 -6.43 -2.95 16.43
CA ASN A 442 -6.71 -1.78 17.27
C ASN A 442 -6.08 -0.54 16.67
N THR A 443 -6.89 0.49 16.44
CA THR A 443 -6.41 1.77 15.93
C THR A 443 -5.56 2.54 16.96
N GLU A 444 -4.71 3.42 16.45
CA GLU A 444 -3.96 4.41 17.23
C GLU A 444 -4.63 5.81 17.23
N ALA A 445 -5.85 5.90 16.66
CA ALA A 445 -6.56 7.15 16.48
C ALA A 445 -6.86 7.88 17.79
N LYS A 446 -6.73 9.20 17.76
CA LYS A 446 -6.98 10.10 18.90
C LYS A 446 -7.62 11.38 18.41
N ARG A 447 -8.42 12.02 19.30
CA ARG A 447 -8.94 13.35 19.04
C ARG A 447 -7.84 14.34 18.65
N GLY A 448 -8.17 15.23 17.73
CA GLY A 448 -7.25 16.26 17.25
C GLY A 448 -6.30 15.79 16.13
N GLN A 449 -6.50 14.59 15.57
CA GLN A 449 -5.68 14.05 14.51
C GLN A 449 -6.36 14.11 13.14
N SER A 450 -7.61 13.69 13.04
CA SER A 450 -8.37 13.64 11.78
C SER A 450 -9.68 14.40 11.90
N TYR A 451 -10.05 15.14 10.85
CA TYR A 451 -11.22 15.98 10.82
C TYR A 451 -11.96 15.86 9.49
N ILE A 452 -13.27 16.11 9.52
CA ILE A 452 -14.11 16.25 8.34
C ILE A 452 -14.56 17.70 8.25
N TYR A 453 -14.31 18.33 7.08
CA TYR A 453 -14.91 19.62 6.75
C TYR A 453 -16.06 19.42 5.78
N THR A 454 -17.19 20.09 6.05
CA THR A 454 -18.33 20.15 5.15
C THR A 454 -19.14 21.42 5.35
N ASP A 455 -19.63 22.00 4.25
CA ASP A 455 -20.58 23.13 4.27
C ASP A 455 -22.03 22.65 4.40
N LYS A 456 -22.29 21.36 4.32
CA LYS A 456 -23.61 20.74 4.39
C LYS A 456 -23.80 19.97 5.69
N ASN A 457 -25.02 19.89 6.14
CA ASN A 457 -25.38 18.98 7.22
C ASN A 457 -25.49 17.55 6.66
N ILE A 458 -24.33 16.89 6.48
CA ILE A 458 -24.24 15.52 5.97
C ILE A 458 -24.57 14.48 7.04
N PHE A 459 -24.61 14.88 8.31
CA PHE A 459 -24.94 14.04 9.44
C PHE A 459 -26.16 14.57 10.21
N PRO A 460 -27.38 14.65 9.58
CA PRO A 460 -28.54 15.29 10.20
C PRO A 460 -29.01 14.60 11.47
N ASN A 461 -28.63 13.33 11.64
CA ASN A 461 -29.00 12.53 12.81
C ASN A 461 -27.90 12.49 13.89
N ILE A 462 -26.78 13.19 13.68
CA ILE A 462 -25.67 13.29 14.63
C ILE A 462 -25.56 14.75 15.07
N PRO A 463 -26.19 15.15 16.20
CA PRO A 463 -26.28 16.55 16.62
C PRO A 463 -24.92 17.20 16.93
N SER A 464 -23.91 16.42 17.30
CA SER A 464 -22.56 16.90 17.54
C SER A 464 -21.89 17.40 16.25
N LEU A 465 -22.08 16.71 15.12
CA LEU A 465 -21.50 17.02 13.82
C LEU A 465 -22.30 18.09 13.03
N SER A 466 -23.53 18.37 13.43
CA SER A 466 -24.41 19.31 12.69
C SER A 466 -24.12 20.79 12.97
N LYS A 467 -23.25 21.12 13.92
CA LYS A 467 -23.06 22.49 14.44
C LYS A 467 -21.81 23.20 13.94
N SER A 468 -20.84 22.48 13.42
CA SER A 468 -19.56 23.00 12.96
C SER A 468 -19.29 22.57 11.53
N LYS A 469 -18.55 23.41 10.79
CA LYS A 469 -18.05 23.02 9.45
C LYS A 469 -16.86 22.07 9.55
N VAL A 470 -16.09 22.15 10.62
CA VAL A 470 -14.95 21.27 10.91
C VAL A 470 -15.29 20.45 12.13
N ASN A 471 -15.31 19.14 11.97
CA ASN A 471 -15.66 18.19 13.02
C ASN A 471 -14.53 17.18 13.18
N ASP A 472 -14.14 16.90 14.42
CA ASP A 472 -13.21 15.80 14.73
C ASP A 472 -13.87 14.47 14.33
N VAL A 473 -13.14 13.62 13.63
CA VAL A 473 -13.68 12.33 13.19
C VAL A 473 -14.09 11.45 14.38
N MET A 474 -13.47 11.63 15.54
CA MET A 474 -13.82 10.92 16.76
C MET A 474 -15.23 11.25 17.25
N ASP A 475 -15.75 12.46 16.94
CA ASP A 475 -17.16 12.80 17.27
C ASP A 475 -18.13 11.95 16.45
N PHE A 476 -17.76 11.57 15.22
CA PHE A 476 -18.55 10.65 14.40
C PHE A 476 -18.58 9.24 15.03
N TYR A 477 -17.41 8.71 15.39
CA TYR A 477 -17.32 7.36 15.94
C TYR A 477 -18.04 7.23 17.31
N GLU A 478 -17.92 8.21 18.18
CA GLU A 478 -18.60 8.21 19.50
C GLU A 478 -20.14 8.24 19.38
N ASP A 479 -20.69 8.97 18.40
CA ASP A 479 -22.14 9.08 18.21
C ASP A 479 -22.75 7.88 17.46
N VAL A 480 -21.94 7.17 16.67
CA VAL A 480 -22.42 6.04 15.85
C VAL A 480 -22.42 4.74 16.64
N ASN A 481 -21.50 4.57 17.58
CA ASN A 481 -21.41 3.33 18.34
C ASN A 481 -20.67 3.55 19.67
N ASP A 482 -21.28 3.16 20.79
CA ASP A 482 -20.75 3.33 22.15
C ASP A 482 -19.39 2.63 22.39
N ASP A 483 -18.95 1.74 21.50
CA ASP A 483 -17.74 0.91 21.66
C ASP A 483 -16.65 1.19 20.59
N THR A 484 -16.83 2.17 19.70
CA THR A 484 -15.86 2.43 18.63
C THR A 484 -14.68 3.26 19.09
N GLU A 485 -13.49 2.77 18.81
CA GLU A 485 -12.22 3.42 19.17
C GLU A 485 -11.74 4.44 18.12
N GLY A 486 -12.55 4.69 17.08
CA GLY A 486 -12.24 5.71 16.06
C GLY A 486 -11.37 5.23 14.92
N GLY A 487 -10.95 6.18 14.10
CA GLY A 487 -10.08 5.94 12.95
C GLY A 487 -9.37 7.23 12.52
N ASN A 488 -8.24 7.07 11.82
CA ASN A 488 -7.53 8.17 11.18
C ASN A 488 -7.53 7.98 9.66
N PHE A 489 -7.72 9.06 8.91
CA PHE A 489 -7.62 9.01 7.45
C PHE A 489 -6.21 8.68 7.00
N VAL A 490 -6.09 7.95 5.90
CA VAL A 490 -4.81 7.69 5.25
C VAL A 490 -4.44 8.88 4.38
N ILE A 491 -3.96 9.93 5.04
CA ILE A 491 -3.45 11.15 4.41
C ILE A 491 -2.10 11.47 5.04
N LYS A 492 -1.06 11.56 4.22
CA LYS A 492 0.33 11.74 4.66
C LYS A 492 0.97 12.88 3.91
N GLY A 493 1.75 13.69 4.62
CA GLY A 493 2.59 14.72 4.03
C GLY A 493 4.02 14.22 3.91
N ILE A 494 4.64 14.38 2.76
CA ILE A 494 6.06 14.09 2.57
C ILE A 494 6.78 15.40 2.38
N THR A 495 7.76 15.63 3.24
CA THR A 495 8.61 16.80 3.21
C THR A 495 10.05 16.42 2.88
N TYR A 496 10.78 17.39 2.40
CA TYR A 496 12.23 17.29 2.34
C TYR A 496 12.85 18.50 3.06
N LYS A 497 14.00 18.28 3.70
CA LYS A 497 14.81 19.37 4.19
C LYS A 497 15.51 20.01 3.01
N ARG A 498 15.21 21.28 2.76
CA ARG A 498 15.99 22.04 1.82
C ARG A 498 17.30 22.40 2.50
N GLY A 499 18.40 21.83 2.02
CA GLY A 499 19.67 22.50 2.12
C GLY A 499 19.51 23.88 1.51
N THR A 500 20.26 24.85 1.95
CA THR A 500 20.08 26.24 1.56
C THR A 500 20.21 26.46 0.05
N LEU A 501 20.93 25.58 -0.67
CA LEU A 501 21.09 25.61 -2.12
C LEU A 501 21.58 24.25 -2.61
N ALA A 502 20.81 23.57 -3.47
CA ALA A 502 21.23 22.28 -4.05
C ALA A 502 22.52 22.44 -4.86
N GLY A 503 23.53 21.68 -4.51
CA GLY A 503 24.88 21.80 -5.05
C GLY A 503 25.86 22.61 -4.21
N ASP A 504 25.39 23.44 -3.27
CA ASP A 504 26.22 24.22 -2.35
C ASP A 504 26.69 23.33 -1.18
N ALA A 505 27.72 22.54 -1.45
CA ALA A 505 28.24 21.55 -0.51
C ALA A 505 29.08 22.17 0.62
N ASN A 506 29.68 23.32 0.37
CA ASN A 506 30.51 24.05 1.34
C ASN A 506 29.72 25.06 2.17
N LEU A 507 28.44 25.33 1.80
CA LEU A 507 27.49 26.24 2.46
C LEU A 507 27.92 27.71 2.40
N ASP A 508 28.61 28.14 1.34
CA ASP A 508 29.00 29.54 1.16
C ASP A 508 27.91 30.37 0.43
N GLY A 509 26.83 29.74 -0.01
CA GLY A 509 25.69 30.38 -0.67
C GLY A 509 25.83 30.50 -2.19
N VAL A 510 26.86 29.89 -2.79
CA VAL A 510 27.08 29.87 -4.23
C VAL A 510 27.26 28.40 -4.67
N VAL A 511 26.71 28.03 -5.80
CA VAL A 511 27.01 26.71 -6.40
C VAL A 511 28.07 26.90 -7.46
N ASP A 512 29.29 26.41 -7.17
CA ASP A 512 30.40 26.53 -8.08
C ASP A 512 31.34 25.30 -8.05
N ILE A 513 32.54 25.43 -8.65
CA ILE A 513 33.48 24.32 -8.73
C ILE A 513 34.07 23.93 -7.38
N GLU A 514 34.06 24.83 -6.38
CA GLU A 514 34.58 24.55 -5.06
C GLU A 514 33.70 23.53 -4.31
N ASP A 515 32.39 23.50 -4.60
CA ASP A 515 31.48 22.48 -4.07
C ASP A 515 31.83 21.11 -4.61
N ALA A 516 32.03 21.01 -5.90
CA ALA A 516 32.49 19.77 -6.53
C ALA A 516 33.81 19.27 -5.90
N VAL A 517 34.74 20.18 -5.58
CA VAL A 517 35.99 19.87 -4.88
C VAL A 517 35.73 19.44 -3.43
N CYS A 518 34.79 20.06 -2.72
CA CYS A 518 34.40 19.66 -1.36
C CYS A 518 33.81 18.24 -1.34
N ILE A 519 32.96 17.89 -2.29
CA ILE A 519 32.42 16.53 -2.44
C ILE A 519 33.56 15.55 -2.72
N GLN A 520 34.45 15.84 -3.67
CA GLN A 520 35.61 14.97 -3.97
C GLN A 520 36.47 14.73 -2.73
N LYS A 521 36.78 15.78 -1.95
CA LYS A 521 37.54 15.67 -0.71
C LYS A 521 36.81 14.84 0.35
N SER A 522 35.48 14.94 0.39
CA SER A 522 34.64 14.15 1.31
C SER A 522 34.67 12.67 0.96
N THR A 523 34.64 12.30 -0.33
CA THR A 523 34.69 10.89 -0.76
C THR A 523 35.98 10.17 -0.39
N ILE A 524 37.07 10.91 -0.23
CA ILE A 524 38.37 10.37 0.23
C ILE A 524 38.66 10.67 1.70
N HIS A 525 37.65 11.08 2.46
CA HIS A 525 37.73 11.41 3.89
C HIS A 525 38.74 12.49 4.27
N SER A 526 39.13 13.36 3.34
CA SER A 526 40.01 14.51 3.58
C SER A 526 39.26 15.78 3.96
N TYR A 527 37.92 15.77 3.87
CA TYR A 527 37.03 16.84 4.29
C TYR A 527 35.73 16.23 4.85
N THR A 528 35.13 16.85 5.85
CA THR A 528 33.86 16.40 6.40
C THR A 528 32.79 17.43 6.08
N LEU A 529 31.83 17.06 5.26
CA LEU A 529 30.64 17.87 5.01
C LEU A 529 29.80 17.93 6.27
N SER A 530 29.23 19.09 6.58
CA SER A 530 28.18 19.21 7.58
C SER A 530 26.93 18.43 7.16
N SER A 531 25.98 18.22 8.06
CA SER A 531 24.69 17.57 7.71
C SER A 531 23.96 18.30 6.60
N GLU A 532 23.96 19.64 6.61
CA GLU A 532 23.36 20.46 5.56
C GLU A 532 24.17 20.39 4.25
N GLY A 533 25.51 20.45 4.36
CA GLY A 533 26.40 20.30 3.21
C GLY A 533 26.27 18.93 2.52
N GLN A 534 25.99 17.85 3.27
CA GLN A 534 25.71 16.54 2.71
C GLN A 534 24.38 16.51 1.93
N ILE A 535 23.35 17.18 2.45
CA ILE A 535 22.05 17.31 1.78
C ILE A 535 22.19 18.09 0.48
N ASN A 536 22.92 19.21 0.52
CA ASN A 536 23.17 20.02 -0.69
C ASN A 536 24.04 19.29 -1.72
N ALA A 537 24.98 18.47 -1.24
CA ALA A 537 25.92 17.74 -2.07
C ALA A 537 25.29 16.58 -2.84
N ASP A 538 24.22 15.96 -2.34
CA ASP A 538 23.45 14.91 -3.06
C ASP A 538 22.51 15.58 -4.08
N ILE A 539 23.10 16.14 -5.13
CA ILE A 539 22.37 16.92 -6.13
C ILE A 539 21.52 16.04 -7.05
N ASN A 540 21.90 14.80 -7.23
CA ASN A 540 21.14 13.83 -8.02
C ASN A 540 20.08 13.09 -7.21
N GLN A 541 20.02 13.34 -5.89
CA GLN A 541 19.08 12.76 -4.91
C GLN A 541 19.10 11.23 -4.88
N ASP A 542 20.30 10.64 -5.13
CA ASP A 542 20.45 9.19 -5.13
C ASP A 542 20.76 8.63 -3.73
N GLY A 543 20.74 9.47 -2.69
CA GLY A 543 20.98 9.13 -1.28
C GLY A 543 22.46 8.92 -0.93
N ALA A 544 23.38 9.16 -1.87
CA ALA A 544 24.80 8.93 -1.67
C ALA A 544 25.64 10.07 -2.24
N VAL A 545 26.30 10.82 -1.38
CA VAL A 545 27.25 11.86 -1.81
C VAL A 545 28.52 11.22 -2.39
N ASN A 546 28.69 11.29 -3.72
CA ASN A 546 29.78 10.64 -4.42
C ASN A 546 30.17 11.37 -5.74
N ILE A 547 30.99 10.72 -6.59
CA ILE A 547 31.49 11.32 -7.84
C ILE A 547 30.39 11.62 -8.86
N LYS A 548 29.21 11.00 -8.76
CA LYS A 548 28.10 11.31 -9.65
C LYS A 548 27.56 12.72 -9.39
N ASP A 549 27.49 13.13 -8.11
CA ASP A 549 27.06 14.47 -7.72
C ASP A 549 28.04 15.53 -8.19
N VAL A 550 29.32 15.25 -8.10
CA VAL A 550 30.34 16.08 -8.72
C VAL A 550 30.08 16.29 -10.22
N THR A 551 29.72 15.22 -10.91
CA THR A 551 29.41 15.28 -12.34
C THR A 551 28.16 16.11 -12.62
N GLU A 552 27.13 16.00 -11.79
CA GLU A 552 25.91 16.79 -11.94
C GLU A 552 26.15 18.28 -11.66
N ILE A 553 26.92 18.62 -10.62
CA ILE A 553 27.34 20.02 -10.38
C ILE A 553 28.10 20.56 -11.61
N GLN A 554 29.06 19.82 -12.15
CA GLN A 554 29.80 20.22 -13.34
C GLN A 554 28.90 20.41 -14.56
N ARG A 555 27.90 19.54 -14.75
CA ARG A 555 26.89 19.67 -15.82
C ARG A 555 26.00 20.91 -15.61
N LEU A 556 25.61 21.20 -14.38
CA LEU A 556 24.82 22.38 -14.03
C LEU A 556 25.60 23.65 -14.41
N LEU A 557 26.87 23.74 -13.98
CA LEU A 557 27.74 24.87 -14.26
C LEU A 557 28.00 25.04 -15.77
N ALA A 558 28.18 23.94 -16.50
CA ALA A 558 28.36 23.96 -17.95
C ALA A 558 27.11 24.44 -18.70
N LYS A 559 25.90 24.12 -18.24
CA LYS A 559 24.64 24.64 -18.82
C LYS A 559 24.48 26.14 -18.61
N VAL A 560 24.78 26.63 -17.41
CA VAL A 560 24.71 28.07 -17.10
C VAL A 560 25.69 28.89 -17.97
N THR A 561 26.84 28.31 -18.32
CA THR A 561 27.81 28.98 -19.20
C THR A 561 27.46 28.86 -20.70
N GLY A 562 26.65 27.84 -21.10
CA GLY A 562 26.23 27.61 -22.49
C GLY A 562 25.07 28.50 -22.95
N ASP A 563 24.19 28.94 -22.04
CA ASP A 563 23.05 29.80 -22.35
C ASP A 563 23.40 31.31 -22.46
N ASN A 564 24.66 31.68 -22.24
CA ASN A 564 25.20 33.05 -22.33
C ASN A 564 26.12 33.28 -23.55
N GLN A 565 26.06 32.44 -24.59
CA GLN A 565 26.79 32.66 -25.83
C GLN A 565 25.87 32.88 -27.03
#